data_745835f3a90558779a3db4c83abb9c99
#
_entry.id   745835f3a90558779a3db4c83abb9c99
#
_cell.length_a   1.000
_cell.length_b   1.000
_cell.length_c   1.000
_cell.angle_alpha   90.00
_cell.angle_beta   90.00
_cell.angle_gamma   90.00
#
_symmetry.space_group_name_H-M   'P 1'
#
loop_
_entity.id
_entity.type
_entity.pdbx_description
1 polymer ?
#
loop_
_entity_poly.entity_id
_entity_poly.type
_entity_poly.pdbx_seq_one_letter_code
_entity_poly.pdbx_strand_id
1 'polypeptide(L)'
;SQGIVSGVGGGRFSPNGNVTASQLSKMLLVSLGYDSDIEGYTGNAWDMNVNVRATQVGLYKGLEGVDVSAALTRDNAAQMVWNALQAKEVKYEYTLVSENGQLVSKPTLVEKDITLLEDKYDATITTGVVTNVDYNSKGYTVQIQTGVDKTNQPIYVNLSKLTNDPTDLVGKSVKAMYKDADEVYGIYVNAENPATVVETTLGDLDLSKSEYKLDGVTYKVKTDDFGAVKAVDALGNPLKNGSSELKTLDAVKTDGTIFSKASKVVLIDNTGDEKIDIAVVTPVAFGEITYLNAKNITVKGVMTNAKVEDCDIYKDAAKGDRVAVVKDTYVADDSTVITKLDSVSGKVDATKTGEARIDGRGVVGIVHHIVAVSILH
;
A
#
# COMPACT_ATOMS: atom_id res chain seq x y z
N SER A 1 35.82 -21.81 -1.85
CA SER A 1 34.34 -21.96 -1.78
C SER A 1 33.90 -21.44 -0.41
N GLN A 2 32.84 -20.67 -0.38
CA GLN A 2 32.32 -20.09 0.86
C GLN A 2 31.51 -21.11 1.70
N GLY A 3 31.53 -22.41 1.35
CA GLY A 3 30.83 -23.49 2.07
C GLY A 3 29.30 -23.46 1.95
N ILE A 4 28.73 -22.52 1.18
CA ILE A 4 27.27 -22.33 1.05
C ILE A 4 26.60 -23.53 0.40
N VAL A 5 27.24 -24.11 -0.60
CA VAL A 5 26.69 -25.26 -1.34
C VAL A 5 27.52 -26.52 -1.06
N SER A 6 26.84 -27.59 -0.67
CA SER A 6 27.43 -28.92 -0.47
C SER A 6 26.96 -29.86 -1.57
N GLY A 7 27.80 -30.87 -1.93
CA GLY A 7 27.40 -31.92 -2.85
C GLY A 7 26.34 -32.87 -2.27
N VAL A 8 25.79 -33.72 -3.12
CA VAL A 8 24.77 -34.73 -2.74
C VAL A 8 25.37 -36.02 -2.16
N GLY A 9 26.65 -35.98 -1.77
CA GLY A 9 27.40 -37.12 -1.28
C GLY A 9 28.21 -37.84 -2.37
N GLY A 10 29.20 -38.64 -1.94
CA GLY A 10 30.07 -39.38 -2.84
C GLY A 10 30.87 -38.52 -3.83
N GLY A 11 31.20 -37.28 -3.49
CA GLY A 11 31.93 -36.34 -4.35
C GLY A 11 31.10 -35.82 -5.55
N ARG A 12 29.79 -36.02 -5.56
CA ARG A 12 28.90 -35.62 -6.66
C ARG A 12 28.11 -34.35 -6.33
N PHE A 13 27.82 -33.59 -7.37
CA PHE A 13 26.94 -32.42 -7.34
C PHE A 13 25.77 -32.65 -8.34
N SER A 14 24.56 -32.27 -7.98
CA SER A 14 23.36 -32.43 -8.82
C SER A 14 22.82 -31.05 -9.22
N PRO A 15 23.28 -30.46 -10.32
CA PRO A 15 22.88 -29.09 -10.72
C PRO A 15 21.41 -28.98 -11.12
N ASN A 16 20.80 -30.13 -11.53
CA ASN A 16 19.39 -30.18 -11.97
C ASN A 16 18.46 -30.80 -10.90
N GLY A 17 18.99 -31.07 -9.70
CA GLY A 17 18.19 -31.60 -8.60
C GLY A 17 17.29 -30.52 -8.00
N ASN A 18 16.08 -30.93 -7.59
CA ASN A 18 15.20 -30.04 -6.82
C ASN A 18 15.83 -29.74 -5.44
N VAL A 19 15.64 -28.52 -4.98
CA VAL A 19 16.12 -28.09 -3.67
C VAL A 19 14.97 -28.21 -2.65
N THR A 20 15.26 -28.82 -1.50
CA THR A 20 14.31 -28.88 -0.38
C THR A 20 14.45 -27.65 0.54
N ALA A 21 13.45 -27.42 1.41
CA ALA A 21 13.52 -26.33 2.37
C ALA A 21 14.72 -26.48 3.32
N SER A 22 15.03 -27.71 3.79
CA SER A 22 16.21 -27.95 4.63
C SER A 22 17.51 -27.60 3.90
N GLN A 23 17.63 -27.93 2.60
CA GLN A 23 18.83 -27.62 1.81
C GLN A 23 18.98 -26.10 1.60
N LEU A 24 17.90 -25.40 1.27
CA LEU A 24 17.93 -23.95 1.14
C LEU A 24 18.22 -23.27 2.49
N SER A 25 17.62 -23.75 3.58
CA SER A 25 17.90 -23.24 4.93
C SER A 25 19.38 -23.36 5.29
N LYS A 26 20.03 -24.48 5.00
CA LYS A 26 21.46 -24.62 5.19
C LYS A 26 22.26 -23.56 4.44
N MET A 27 21.93 -23.35 3.16
CA MET A 27 22.60 -22.33 2.35
C MET A 27 22.41 -20.93 2.93
N LEU A 28 21.18 -20.59 3.35
CA LEU A 28 20.87 -19.29 3.94
C LEU A 28 21.53 -19.08 5.31
N LEU A 29 21.53 -20.09 6.18
CA LEU A 29 22.19 -20.02 7.48
C LEU A 29 23.70 -19.81 7.33
N VAL A 30 24.36 -20.53 6.41
CA VAL A 30 25.78 -20.32 6.13
C VAL A 30 26.04 -18.92 5.57
N SER A 31 25.12 -18.38 4.75
CA SER A 31 25.22 -17.00 4.26
C SER A 31 25.07 -15.97 5.37
N LEU A 32 24.34 -16.29 6.44
CA LEU A 32 24.20 -15.47 7.65
C LEU A 32 25.41 -15.57 8.59
N GLY A 33 26.38 -16.46 8.31
CA GLY A 33 27.59 -16.61 9.10
C GLY A 33 27.60 -17.82 10.04
N TYR A 34 26.58 -18.68 10.01
CA TYR A 34 26.58 -19.93 10.77
C TYR A 34 27.62 -20.90 10.21
N ASP A 35 28.50 -21.41 11.06
CA ASP A 35 29.52 -22.38 10.69
C ASP A 35 28.93 -23.81 10.67
N SER A 36 29.06 -24.47 9.52
CA SER A 36 28.46 -25.80 9.32
C SER A 36 29.01 -26.89 10.24
N ASP A 37 30.25 -26.78 10.65
CA ASP A 37 30.90 -27.79 11.50
C ASP A 37 30.55 -27.56 12.96
N ILE A 38 30.52 -26.30 13.40
CA ILE A 38 30.14 -25.92 14.77
C ILE A 38 28.66 -26.22 15.03
N GLU A 39 27.78 -25.90 14.07
CA GLU A 39 26.35 -26.07 14.20
C GLU A 39 25.86 -27.48 13.85
N GLY A 40 26.76 -28.36 13.41
CA GLY A 40 26.43 -29.75 13.05
C GLY A 40 25.54 -29.87 11.80
N TYR A 41 25.77 -29.01 10.79
CA TYR A 41 25.07 -29.06 9.50
C TYR A 41 25.67 -30.08 8.54
N THR A 42 26.41 -31.04 9.08
CA THR A 42 27.03 -32.16 8.39
C THR A 42 26.68 -33.49 9.10
N GLY A 43 26.86 -34.62 8.42
CA GLY A 43 26.54 -35.94 9.00
C GLY A 43 25.05 -36.28 8.99
N ASN A 44 24.63 -37.28 9.76
CA ASN A 44 23.31 -37.89 9.66
C ASN A 44 22.13 -37.04 10.21
N ALA A 45 22.42 -36.10 11.09
CA ALA A 45 21.38 -35.23 11.72
C ALA A 45 21.43 -33.80 11.20
N TRP A 46 22.07 -33.55 10.07
CA TRP A 46 22.28 -32.23 9.53
C TRP A 46 20.99 -31.44 9.30
N ASP A 47 19.98 -32.12 8.74
CA ASP A 47 18.69 -31.55 8.39
C ASP A 47 17.91 -31.13 9.64
N MET A 48 17.91 -31.93 10.70
CA MET A 48 17.29 -31.59 11.98
C MET A 48 17.94 -30.35 12.59
N ASN A 49 19.26 -30.28 12.66
CA ASN A 49 19.99 -29.15 13.20
C ASN A 49 19.74 -27.86 12.40
N VAL A 50 19.75 -27.97 11.07
CA VAL A 50 19.43 -26.87 10.15
C VAL A 50 17.99 -26.37 10.38
N ASN A 51 17.01 -27.28 10.43
CA ASN A 51 15.60 -26.87 10.55
C ASN A 51 15.29 -26.23 11.91
N VAL A 52 15.91 -26.72 13.00
CA VAL A 52 15.80 -26.09 14.32
C VAL A 52 16.33 -24.65 14.26
N ARG A 53 17.53 -24.46 13.73
CA ARG A 53 18.12 -23.11 13.61
C ARG A 53 17.33 -22.22 12.66
N ALA A 54 16.90 -22.74 11.51
CA ALA A 54 16.08 -22.02 10.54
C ALA A 54 14.77 -21.50 11.15
N THR A 55 14.13 -22.30 12.00
CA THR A 55 12.93 -21.90 12.74
C THR A 55 13.26 -20.79 13.74
N GLN A 56 14.35 -20.91 14.50
CA GLN A 56 14.79 -19.89 15.48
C GLN A 56 15.10 -18.54 14.82
N VAL A 57 15.72 -18.57 13.65
CA VAL A 57 16.08 -17.36 12.87
C VAL A 57 14.88 -16.79 12.12
N GLY A 58 13.78 -17.54 12.02
CA GLY A 58 12.57 -17.12 11.33
C GLY A 58 12.58 -17.32 9.81
N LEU A 59 13.45 -18.22 9.28
CA LEU A 59 13.51 -18.47 7.84
C LEU A 59 12.19 -19.05 7.27
N TYR A 60 11.37 -19.69 8.11
CA TYR A 60 10.07 -20.28 7.73
C TYR A 60 8.87 -19.36 8.02
N LYS A 61 9.10 -18.12 8.42
CA LYS A 61 8.01 -17.16 8.67
C LYS A 61 7.16 -16.95 7.40
N GLY A 62 5.84 -17.10 7.52
CA GLY A 62 4.91 -17.03 6.39
C GLY A 62 4.84 -18.30 5.53
N LEU A 63 5.42 -19.42 6.01
CA LEU A 63 5.41 -20.72 5.33
C LEU A 63 4.81 -21.81 6.22
N GLU A 64 3.63 -21.53 6.81
CA GLU A 64 2.96 -22.50 7.68
C GLU A 64 2.69 -23.80 6.93
N GLY A 65 3.14 -24.93 7.51
CA GLY A 65 2.92 -26.26 6.96
C GLY A 65 3.85 -26.65 5.81
N VAL A 66 4.95 -25.93 5.59
CA VAL A 66 5.95 -26.34 4.58
C VAL A 66 6.57 -27.68 4.96
N ASP A 67 6.55 -28.65 4.03
CA ASP A 67 7.31 -29.89 4.18
C ASP A 67 8.78 -29.61 3.89
N VAL A 68 9.60 -29.63 4.94
CA VAL A 68 11.02 -29.27 4.86
C VAL A 68 11.85 -30.26 4.04
N SER A 69 11.32 -31.46 3.79
CA SER A 69 11.97 -32.54 3.03
C SER A 69 11.51 -32.61 1.56
N ALA A 70 10.40 -31.96 1.24
CA ALA A 70 9.88 -31.89 -0.12
C ALA A 70 10.59 -30.83 -0.98
N ALA A 71 10.46 -30.97 -2.29
CA ALA A 71 10.95 -29.96 -3.24
C ALA A 71 10.24 -28.63 -3.02
N LEU A 72 11.01 -27.53 -2.89
CA LEU A 72 10.48 -26.19 -2.73
C LEU A 72 9.82 -25.69 -4.02
N THR A 73 8.73 -24.94 -3.86
CA THR A 73 8.23 -24.04 -4.90
C THR A 73 9.14 -22.81 -5.01
N ARG A 74 9.10 -22.12 -6.14
CA ARG A 74 9.86 -20.87 -6.33
C ARG A 74 9.38 -19.78 -5.37
N ASP A 75 8.08 -19.76 -5.09
CA ASP A 75 7.45 -18.81 -4.17
C ASP A 75 7.95 -19.02 -2.73
N ASN A 76 7.89 -20.25 -2.22
CA ASN A 76 8.42 -20.57 -0.89
C ASN A 76 9.92 -20.27 -0.79
N ALA A 77 10.69 -20.55 -1.84
CA ALA A 77 12.11 -20.21 -1.86
C ALA A 77 12.34 -18.70 -1.80
N ALA A 78 11.55 -17.90 -2.52
CA ALA A 78 11.62 -16.45 -2.49
C ALA A 78 11.28 -15.90 -1.09
N GLN A 79 10.25 -16.46 -0.44
CA GLN A 79 9.91 -16.08 0.94
C GLN A 79 11.03 -16.39 1.93
N MET A 80 11.67 -17.56 1.81
CA MET A 80 12.81 -17.92 2.67
C MET A 80 14.01 -16.99 2.46
N VAL A 81 14.32 -16.63 1.21
CA VAL A 81 15.37 -15.64 0.90
C VAL A 81 15.03 -14.28 1.47
N TRP A 82 13.78 -13.83 1.31
CA TRP A 82 13.28 -12.59 1.89
C TRP A 82 13.45 -12.55 3.41
N ASN A 83 13.11 -13.65 4.10
CA ASN A 83 13.29 -13.75 5.55
C ASN A 83 14.77 -13.71 5.94
N ALA A 84 15.65 -14.39 5.17
CA ALA A 84 17.09 -14.41 5.42
C ALA A 84 17.73 -13.02 5.24
N LEU A 85 17.30 -12.25 4.23
CA LEU A 85 17.81 -10.90 4.00
C LEU A 85 17.55 -9.96 5.20
N GLN A 86 16.47 -10.18 5.92
CA GLN A 86 16.10 -9.40 7.11
C GLN A 86 16.69 -9.95 8.42
N ALA A 87 17.26 -11.14 8.39
CA ALA A 87 17.87 -11.73 9.56
C ALA A 87 19.25 -11.10 9.84
N LYS A 88 19.57 -10.97 11.11
CA LYS A 88 20.89 -10.51 11.54
C LYS A 88 21.97 -11.56 11.23
N GLU A 89 23.12 -11.10 10.80
CA GLU A 89 24.28 -11.95 10.66
C GLU A 89 24.84 -12.37 12.01
N VAL A 90 25.61 -13.44 12.00
CA VAL A 90 26.29 -13.97 13.20
C VAL A 90 27.79 -14.10 12.97
N LYS A 91 28.53 -14.19 14.06
CA LYS A 91 29.95 -14.53 14.11
C LYS A 91 30.22 -15.44 15.30
N TYR A 92 31.38 -16.07 15.31
CA TYR A 92 31.85 -16.82 16.48
C TYR A 92 33.00 -16.08 17.13
N GLU A 93 32.90 -15.91 18.45
CA GLU A 93 33.99 -15.42 19.29
C GLU A 93 34.55 -16.60 20.10
N TYR A 94 35.87 -16.71 20.14
CA TYR A 94 36.52 -17.84 20.78
C TYR A 94 37.05 -17.41 22.15
N THR A 95 36.60 -18.10 23.20
CA THR A 95 37.07 -17.90 24.57
C THR A 95 37.83 -19.12 25.06
N LEU A 96 38.91 -18.86 25.80
CA LEU A 96 39.68 -19.93 26.45
C LEU A 96 39.00 -20.28 27.77
N VAL A 97 38.56 -21.53 27.89
CA VAL A 97 37.96 -22.08 29.11
C VAL A 97 38.82 -23.21 29.64
N SER A 98 38.96 -23.33 30.98
CA SER A 98 39.65 -24.44 31.58
C SER A 98 38.75 -25.65 31.73
N GLU A 99 39.07 -26.74 31.01
CA GLU A 99 38.36 -28.01 31.14
C GLU A 99 39.41 -29.10 31.57
N ASN A 100 39.12 -29.76 32.67
CA ASN A 100 40.00 -30.81 33.23
C ASN A 100 41.47 -30.35 33.37
N GLY A 101 41.69 -29.05 33.68
CA GLY A 101 43.01 -28.47 33.84
C GLY A 101 43.74 -28.11 32.52
N GLN A 102 43.07 -28.26 31.39
CA GLN A 102 43.57 -27.83 30.07
C GLN A 102 42.78 -26.62 29.57
N LEU A 103 43.49 -25.70 28.90
CA LEU A 103 42.86 -24.57 28.23
C LEU A 103 42.31 -25.04 26.88
N VAL A 104 41.00 -24.97 26.72
CA VAL A 104 40.30 -25.32 25.48
C VAL A 104 39.66 -24.06 24.91
N SER A 105 39.80 -23.84 23.60
CA SER A 105 39.14 -22.76 22.90
C SER A 105 37.71 -23.16 22.55
N LYS A 106 36.71 -22.43 23.09
CA LYS A 106 35.28 -22.68 22.78
C LYS A 106 34.69 -21.55 21.95
N PRO A 107 34.03 -21.89 20.85
CA PRO A 107 33.29 -20.92 20.08
C PRO A 107 31.99 -20.51 20.82
N THR A 108 31.73 -19.23 20.86
CA THR A 108 30.44 -18.65 21.31
C THR A 108 29.81 -17.91 20.15
N LEU A 109 28.57 -18.25 19.84
CA LEU A 109 27.79 -17.57 18.81
C LEU A 109 27.43 -16.16 19.28
N VAL A 110 27.73 -15.16 18.46
CA VAL A 110 27.40 -13.74 18.71
C VAL A 110 26.66 -13.19 17.52
N GLU A 111 25.48 -12.63 17.76
CA GLU A 111 24.70 -11.92 16.76
C GLU A 111 25.39 -10.57 16.45
N LYS A 112 25.51 -10.22 15.17
CA LYS A 112 25.95 -8.90 14.73
C LYS A 112 24.77 -7.93 14.73
N ASP A 113 25.04 -6.65 14.87
CA ASP A 113 24.02 -5.61 14.77
C ASP A 113 23.88 -5.11 13.33
N ILE A 114 23.81 -6.05 12.39
CA ILE A 114 23.63 -5.81 10.96
C ILE A 114 22.91 -6.99 10.32
N THR A 115 21.98 -6.72 9.42
CA THR A 115 21.27 -7.74 8.65
C THR A 115 22.09 -8.16 7.42
N LEU A 116 21.77 -9.31 6.86
CA LEU A 116 22.36 -9.77 5.58
C LEU A 116 22.12 -8.77 4.45
N LEU A 117 20.95 -8.12 4.44
CA LEU A 117 20.60 -7.10 3.46
C LEU A 117 21.51 -5.87 3.56
N GLU A 118 21.73 -5.38 4.78
CA GLU A 118 22.59 -4.23 5.03
C GLU A 118 24.05 -4.52 4.67
N ASP A 119 24.58 -5.67 5.11
CA ASP A 119 25.99 -6.04 4.89
C ASP A 119 26.32 -6.31 3.41
N LYS A 120 25.42 -6.95 2.67
CA LYS A 120 25.72 -7.41 1.29
C LYS A 120 25.25 -6.43 0.22
N TYR A 121 24.24 -5.61 0.49
CA TYR A 121 23.59 -4.76 -0.50
C TYR A 121 23.58 -3.28 -0.12
N ASP A 122 24.14 -2.91 1.05
CA ASP A 122 24.03 -1.56 1.62
C ASP A 122 22.58 -1.06 1.70
N ALA A 123 21.63 -1.97 1.81
CA ALA A 123 20.21 -1.66 1.75
C ALA A 123 19.54 -1.84 3.10
N THR A 124 18.55 -1.04 3.37
CA THR A 124 17.74 -1.10 4.59
C THR A 124 16.27 -1.30 4.28
N ILE A 125 15.53 -1.80 5.26
CA ILE A 125 14.07 -1.85 5.22
C ILE A 125 13.54 -0.92 6.28
N THR A 126 12.73 0.07 5.85
CA THR A 126 12.06 0.99 6.76
C THR A 126 10.56 0.79 6.70
N THR A 127 9.94 0.70 7.88
CA THR A 127 8.47 0.63 8.01
C THR A 127 7.93 2.01 8.33
N GLY A 128 6.85 2.40 7.67
CA GLY A 128 6.19 3.68 7.94
C GLY A 128 4.88 3.80 7.17
N VAL A 129 4.24 4.97 7.28
CA VAL A 129 3.00 5.27 6.58
C VAL A 129 3.29 6.20 5.40
N VAL A 130 2.77 5.88 4.23
CA VAL A 130 2.86 6.78 3.07
C VAL A 130 1.98 8.00 3.33
N THR A 131 2.59 9.16 3.42
CA THR A 131 1.90 10.40 3.72
C THR A 131 1.73 11.30 2.50
N ASN A 132 2.58 11.15 1.51
CA ASN A 132 2.50 11.92 0.27
C ASN A 132 3.16 11.17 -0.88
N VAL A 133 2.62 11.36 -2.07
CA VAL A 133 3.20 10.93 -3.34
C VAL A 133 3.27 12.16 -4.23
N ASP A 134 4.45 12.47 -4.73
CA ASP A 134 4.67 13.53 -5.71
C ASP A 134 5.06 12.91 -7.06
N TYR A 135 4.58 13.49 -8.15
CA TYR A 135 4.92 13.05 -9.49
C TYR A 135 5.60 14.19 -10.27
N ASN A 136 6.72 13.88 -10.88
CA ASN A 136 7.46 14.83 -11.67
C ASN A 136 8.06 14.15 -12.92
N SER A 137 8.80 14.90 -13.74
CA SER A 137 9.41 14.38 -14.97
C SER A 137 10.37 13.20 -14.77
N LYS A 138 10.75 12.87 -13.54
CA LYS A 138 11.61 11.73 -13.19
C LYS A 138 10.83 10.53 -12.65
N GLY A 139 9.52 10.64 -12.48
CA GLY A 139 8.66 9.63 -11.89
C GLY A 139 8.10 10.01 -10.52
N TYR A 140 7.69 9.02 -9.75
CA TYR A 140 7.11 9.22 -8.43
C TYR A 140 8.16 9.39 -7.34
N THR A 141 7.93 10.33 -6.44
CA THR A 141 8.63 10.45 -5.15
C THR A 141 7.61 10.14 -4.04
N VAL A 142 7.92 9.16 -3.20
CA VAL A 142 7.04 8.75 -2.10
C VAL A 142 7.62 9.22 -0.78
N GLN A 143 6.81 9.91 -0.01
CA GLN A 143 7.13 10.32 1.35
C GLN A 143 6.57 9.30 2.34
N ILE A 144 7.43 8.75 3.18
CA ILE A 144 7.07 7.75 4.19
C ILE A 144 7.40 8.30 5.58
N GLN A 145 6.39 8.46 6.40
CA GLN A 145 6.55 8.84 7.81
C GLN A 145 6.91 7.60 8.63
N THR A 146 8.07 7.60 9.28
CA THR A 146 8.67 6.43 9.94
C THR A 146 8.36 6.33 11.44
N GLY A 147 7.41 7.04 11.95
CA GLY A 147 7.01 6.96 13.36
C GLY A 147 5.85 7.86 13.68
N VAL A 148 5.26 7.64 14.85
CA VAL A 148 4.13 8.43 15.36
C VAL A 148 4.59 9.74 16.03
N ASP A 149 5.88 9.87 16.27
CA ASP A 149 6.46 11.05 16.92
C ASP A 149 6.79 12.13 15.87
N LYS A 150 6.35 13.37 16.14
CA LYS A 150 6.64 14.54 15.28
C LYS A 150 8.16 14.85 15.16
N THR A 151 9.00 14.19 15.95
CA THR A 151 10.47 14.29 15.87
C THR A 151 11.07 13.42 14.79
N ASN A 152 10.36 12.38 14.34
CA ASN A 152 10.84 11.51 13.27
C ASN A 152 10.65 12.18 11.92
N GLN A 153 11.76 12.45 11.25
CA GLN A 153 11.73 13.01 9.90
C GLN A 153 11.22 11.97 8.91
N PRO A 154 10.38 12.35 7.95
CA PRO A 154 9.99 11.45 6.89
C PRO A 154 11.19 11.09 6.01
N ILE A 155 11.16 9.89 5.46
CA ILE A 155 12.07 9.49 4.38
C ILE A 155 11.39 9.72 3.03
N TYR A 156 12.21 9.95 2.01
CA TYR A 156 11.77 10.14 0.63
C TYR A 156 12.44 9.10 -0.24
N VAL A 157 11.66 8.41 -1.06
CA VAL A 157 12.16 7.39 -2.00
C VAL A 157 11.64 7.65 -3.41
N ASN A 158 12.52 7.58 -4.40
CA ASN A 158 12.21 7.88 -5.80
C ASN A 158 11.96 6.59 -6.58
N LEU A 159 10.79 6.47 -7.17
CA LEU A 159 10.36 5.28 -7.90
C LEU A 159 10.56 5.42 -9.42
N SER A 160 11.51 6.23 -9.87
CA SER A 160 11.76 6.48 -11.29
C SER A 160 12.07 5.22 -12.12
N LYS A 161 12.54 4.15 -11.47
CA LYS A 161 12.86 2.85 -12.08
C LYS A 161 11.76 1.80 -11.89
N LEU A 162 10.73 2.10 -11.13
CA LEU A 162 9.62 1.20 -10.84
C LEU A 162 8.39 1.64 -11.63
N THR A 163 7.67 0.68 -12.17
CA THR A 163 6.51 0.91 -13.05
C THR A 163 5.18 0.97 -12.31
N ASN A 164 5.16 0.65 -11.02
CA ASN A 164 3.92 0.62 -10.25
C ASN A 164 3.57 2.01 -9.73
N ASP A 165 2.32 2.40 -9.93
CA ASP A 165 1.74 3.60 -9.36
C ASP A 165 1.63 3.44 -7.83
N PRO A 166 2.27 4.30 -7.01
CA PRO A 166 2.25 4.20 -5.57
C PRO A 166 1.07 4.95 -4.92
N THR A 167 0.17 5.55 -5.68
CA THR A 167 -0.94 6.36 -5.13
C THR A 167 -1.88 5.52 -4.27
N ASP A 168 -2.06 4.25 -4.61
CA ASP A 168 -2.81 3.29 -3.78
C ASP A 168 -2.22 3.05 -2.39
N LEU A 169 -0.98 3.46 -2.17
CA LEU A 169 -0.30 3.28 -0.88
C LEU A 169 -0.53 4.43 0.08
N VAL A 170 -1.06 5.56 -0.38
CA VAL A 170 -1.32 6.73 0.48
C VAL A 170 -2.18 6.36 1.67
N GLY A 171 -1.72 6.71 2.85
CA GLY A 171 -2.37 6.39 4.12
C GLY A 171 -2.09 4.98 4.66
N LYS A 172 -1.49 4.09 3.87
CA LYS A 172 -1.22 2.71 4.29
C LYS A 172 0.14 2.55 4.95
N SER A 173 0.24 1.58 5.86
CA SER A 173 1.52 1.12 6.40
C SER A 173 2.27 0.31 5.34
N VAL A 174 3.52 0.67 5.10
CA VAL A 174 4.39 0.05 4.09
C VAL A 174 5.75 -0.33 4.65
N LYS A 175 6.41 -1.26 3.99
CA LYS A 175 7.85 -1.53 4.10
C LYS A 175 8.52 -1.06 2.82
N ALA A 176 9.45 -0.13 2.93
CA ALA A 176 10.30 0.31 1.82
C ALA A 176 11.69 -0.34 1.96
N MET A 177 12.14 -0.99 0.90
CA MET A 177 13.49 -1.55 0.79
C MET A 177 14.29 -0.69 -0.17
N TYR A 178 15.34 -0.07 0.31
CA TYR A 178 16.14 0.88 -0.45
C TYR A 178 17.59 0.96 0.06
N LYS A 179 18.49 1.40 -0.79
CA LYS A 179 19.86 1.76 -0.43
C LYS A 179 19.96 3.25 -0.11
N ASP A 180 19.44 4.06 -1.00
CA ASP A 180 19.29 5.52 -0.85
C ASP A 180 17.99 5.98 -1.53
N ALA A 181 17.75 7.30 -1.55
CA ALA A 181 16.54 7.87 -2.11
C ALA A 181 16.33 7.54 -3.59
N ASP A 182 17.38 7.32 -4.36
CA ASP A 182 17.34 7.07 -5.81
C ASP A 182 17.55 5.58 -6.17
N GLU A 183 17.99 4.76 -5.22
CA GLU A 183 18.16 3.31 -5.39
C GLU A 183 17.19 2.55 -4.52
N VAL A 184 15.95 2.43 -5.01
CA VAL A 184 14.83 1.79 -4.35
C VAL A 184 14.57 0.43 -4.98
N TYR A 185 14.55 -0.62 -4.15
CA TYR A 185 14.29 -1.99 -4.58
C TYR A 185 12.82 -2.35 -4.55
N GLY A 186 12.02 -1.69 -3.71
CA GLY A 186 10.57 -1.85 -3.68
C GLY A 186 9.91 -1.17 -2.49
N ILE A 187 8.59 -0.96 -2.65
CA ILE A 187 7.69 -0.55 -1.57
C ILE A 187 6.53 -1.54 -1.57
N TYR A 188 6.21 -2.07 -0.41
CA TYR A 188 5.20 -3.10 -0.23
C TYR A 188 4.27 -2.73 0.93
N VAL A 189 2.99 -3.08 0.82
CA VAL A 189 2.08 -3.02 1.98
C VAL A 189 2.65 -3.89 3.09
N ASN A 190 2.67 -3.36 4.31
CA ASN A 190 3.20 -4.08 5.46
C ASN A 190 2.26 -5.23 5.85
N ALA A 191 2.60 -6.46 5.46
CA ALA A 191 1.78 -7.64 5.72
C ALA A 191 1.69 -8.01 7.22
N GLU A 192 2.59 -7.51 8.06
CA GLU A 192 2.56 -7.74 9.51
C GLU A 192 1.56 -6.82 10.22
N ASN A 193 1.28 -5.68 9.63
CA ASN A 193 0.25 -4.75 10.06
C ASN A 193 -0.45 -4.18 8.82
N PRO A 194 -1.25 -5.01 8.13
CA PRO A 194 -1.99 -4.55 6.96
C PRO A 194 -3.03 -3.51 7.39
N ALA A 195 -3.09 -2.41 6.66
CA ALA A 195 -4.12 -1.41 6.89
C ALA A 195 -5.51 -2.02 6.66
N THR A 196 -6.46 -1.75 7.56
CA THR A 196 -7.87 -1.99 7.28
C THR A 196 -8.38 -0.88 6.38
N VAL A 197 -8.95 -1.26 5.25
CA VAL A 197 -9.40 -0.33 4.20
C VAL A 197 -10.89 -0.52 3.98
N VAL A 198 -11.65 0.58 4.04
CA VAL A 198 -13.09 0.61 3.76
C VAL A 198 -13.35 1.60 2.64
N GLU A 199 -13.84 1.10 1.51
CA GLU A 199 -14.19 1.92 0.35
C GLU A 199 -15.68 2.27 0.39
N THR A 200 -16.01 3.54 0.14
CA THR A 200 -17.38 4.05 0.18
C THR A 200 -17.50 5.33 -0.63
N THR A 201 -18.68 5.97 -0.53
CA THR A 201 -18.88 7.33 -1.04
C THR A 201 -19.16 8.31 0.10
N LEU A 202 -18.92 9.58 -0.16
CA LEU A 202 -19.18 10.64 0.83
C LEU A 202 -20.65 10.71 1.23
N GLY A 203 -21.56 10.30 0.32
CA GLY A 203 -23.01 10.27 0.54
C GLY A 203 -23.48 9.17 1.49
N ASP A 204 -22.80 8.03 1.46
CA ASP A 204 -23.20 6.84 2.22
C ASP A 204 -22.69 6.88 3.67
N LEU A 205 -21.73 7.78 3.95
CA LEU A 205 -21.20 7.95 5.29
C LEU A 205 -22.09 8.85 6.15
N ASP A 206 -22.47 8.37 7.33
CA ASP A 206 -23.01 9.21 8.38
C ASP A 206 -21.86 9.57 9.35
N LEU A 207 -21.47 10.85 9.35
CA LEU A 207 -20.32 11.36 10.07
C LEU A 207 -20.73 11.91 11.43
N SER A 208 -20.06 11.46 12.47
CA SER A 208 -20.09 12.09 13.78
C SER A 208 -18.67 12.39 14.25
N LYS A 209 -18.49 13.15 15.33
CA LYS A 209 -17.15 13.54 15.80
C LYS A 209 -16.26 12.37 16.24
N SER A 210 -16.81 11.23 16.52
CA SER A 210 -16.08 10.08 17.07
C SER A 210 -16.34 8.77 16.34
N GLU A 211 -17.32 8.74 15.46
CA GLU A 211 -17.74 7.51 14.79
C GLU A 211 -18.26 7.83 13.39
N TYR A 212 -17.92 6.96 12.43
CA TYR A 212 -18.52 6.97 11.10
C TYR A 212 -19.40 5.74 10.94
N LYS A 213 -20.59 5.90 10.35
CA LYS A 213 -21.51 4.80 10.11
C LYS A 213 -21.69 4.58 8.62
N LEU A 214 -21.57 3.32 8.23
CA LEU A 214 -21.76 2.85 6.87
C LEU A 214 -22.50 1.52 6.91
N ASP A 215 -23.65 1.42 6.24
CA ASP A 215 -24.46 0.19 6.14
C ASP A 215 -24.74 -0.50 7.49
N GLY A 216 -24.94 0.28 8.53
CA GLY A 216 -25.20 -0.21 9.89
C GLY A 216 -23.96 -0.61 10.68
N VAL A 217 -22.78 -0.58 10.08
CA VAL A 217 -21.49 -0.78 10.75
C VAL A 217 -20.98 0.56 11.28
N THR A 218 -20.49 0.56 12.51
CA THR A 218 -19.91 1.73 13.16
C THR A 218 -18.39 1.60 13.20
N TYR A 219 -17.70 2.57 12.61
CA TYR A 219 -16.24 2.70 12.63
C TYR A 219 -15.85 3.78 13.63
N LYS A 220 -15.03 3.45 14.60
CA LYS A 220 -14.40 4.45 15.47
C LYS A 220 -13.41 5.26 14.66
N VAL A 221 -13.18 6.49 15.05
CA VAL A 221 -12.24 7.38 14.37
C VAL A 221 -11.19 7.88 15.34
N LYS A 222 -9.97 8.00 14.84
CA LYS A 222 -8.87 8.67 15.54
C LYS A 222 -8.90 10.13 15.16
N THR A 223 -9.17 10.96 16.13
CA THR A 223 -9.22 12.38 15.89
C THR A 223 -7.81 12.98 15.92
N ASP A 224 -7.53 13.85 14.96
CA ASP A 224 -6.33 14.68 14.97
C ASP A 224 -6.48 15.89 15.93
N ASP A 225 -5.56 16.86 15.85
CA ASP A 225 -5.60 18.09 16.63
C ASP A 225 -6.87 18.95 16.36
N PHE A 226 -7.64 18.63 15.32
CA PHE A 226 -8.91 19.28 14.95
C PHE A 226 -10.15 18.52 15.43
N GLY A 227 -9.97 17.35 16.04
CA GLY A 227 -11.06 16.52 16.54
C GLY A 227 -11.85 15.78 15.46
N ALA A 228 -11.25 15.56 14.30
CA ALA A 228 -11.86 14.81 13.18
C ALA A 228 -10.80 14.07 12.36
N VAL A 229 -11.22 13.10 11.54
CA VAL A 229 -10.32 12.34 10.67
C VAL A 229 -9.72 13.24 9.61
N LYS A 230 -8.40 13.22 9.48
CA LYS A 230 -7.68 13.93 8.42
C LYS A 230 -8.14 13.44 7.05
N ALA A 231 -8.47 14.39 6.17
CA ALA A 231 -8.84 14.11 4.79
C ALA A 231 -7.77 14.62 3.83
N VAL A 232 -7.40 13.77 2.88
CA VAL A 232 -6.39 14.07 1.85
C VAL A 232 -6.89 13.61 0.47
N ASP A 233 -6.27 14.14 -0.58
CA ASP A 233 -6.40 13.58 -1.93
C ASP A 233 -5.58 12.28 -2.05
N ALA A 234 -5.63 11.59 -3.19
CA ALA A 234 -4.91 10.34 -3.34
C ALA A 234 -3.38 10.52 -3.48
N LEU A 235 -2.90 11.75 -3.62
CA LEU A 235 -1.48 12.07 -3.47
C LEU A 235 -1.08 12.34 -2.01
N GLY A 236 -2.04 12.39 -1.08
CA GLY A 236 -1.80 12.73 0.32
C GLY A 236 -1.77 14.23 0.60
N ASN A 237 -2.12 15.06 -0.38
CA ASN A 237 -2.19 16.51 -0.18
C ASN A 237 -3.49 16.89 0.53
N PRO A 238 -3.48 18.00 1.31
CA PRO A 238 -4.69 18.56 1.86
C PRO A 238 -5.69 18.92 0.74
N LEU A 239 -6.94 18.53 0.93
CA LEU A 239 -8.02 18.90 0.03
C LEU A 239 -8.27 20.41 0.10
N LYS A 240 -8.67 21.00 -1.03
CA LYS A 240 -8.88 22.45 -1.13
C LYS A 240 -10.16 22.78 -1.89
N ASN A 241 -10.84 23.84 -1.44
CA ASN A 241 -11.80 24.57 -2.23
C ASN A 241 -11.25 25.98 -2.48
N GLY A 242 -10.77 26.24 -3.68
CA GLY A 242 -10.00 27.44 -3.99
C GLY A 242 -8.72 27.52 -3.13
N SER A 243 -8.59 28.59 -2.35
CA SER A 243 -7.47 28.79 -1.41
C SER A 243 -7.72 28.19 -0.01
N SER A 244 -8.92 27.71 0.28
CA SER A 244 -9.32 27.19 1.59
C SER A 244 -9.00 25.70 1.69
N GLU A 245 -8.26 25.30 2.72
CA GLU A 245 -7.97 23.89 3.01
C GLU A 245 -9.16 23.23 3.74
N LEU A 246 -9.52 22.04 3.27
CA LEU A 246 -10.53 21.17 3.85
C LEU A 246 -9.81 20.01 4.57
N LYS A 247 -9.31 20.26 5.77
CA LYS A 247 -8.40 19.35 6.47
C LYS A 247 -9.04 18.08 7.00
N THR A 248 -10.37 18.06 7.12
CA THR A 248 -11.10 16.95 7.74
C THR A 248 -12.21 16.47 6.83
N LEU A 249 -12.62 15.22 6.99
CA LEU A 249 -13.69 14.63 6.21
C LEU A 249 -15.03 15.35 6.45
N ASP A 250 -15.27 15.84 7.67
CA ASP A 250 -16.46 16.67 7.98
C ASP A 250 -16.47 17.98 7.19
N ALA A 251 -15.32 18.65 7.07
CA ALA A 251 -15.18 19.85 6.27
C ALA A 251 -15.43 19.58 4.79
N VAL A 252 -14.93 18.48 4.26
CA VAL A 252 -15.17 18.02 2.89
C VAL A 252 -16.65 17.75 2.63
N LYS A 253 -17.33 17.04 3.53
CA LYS A 253 -18.75 16.76 3.41
C LYS A 253 -19.62 18.02 3.51
N THR A 254 -19.23 18.97 4.34
CA THR A 254 -19.95 20.23 4.54
C THR A 254 -19.79 21.20 3.37
N ASP A 255 -18.62 21.16 2.70
CA ASP A 255 -18.33 22.01 1.56
C ASP A 255 -19.35 21.86 0.42
N GLY A 256 -19.63 20.63 0.00
CA GLY A 256 -20.69 20.27 -0.94
C GLY A 256 -20.61 20.88 -2.36
N THR A 257 -19.62 21.74 -2.63
CA THR A 257 -19.47 22.43 -3.91
C THR A 257 -18.59 21.67 -4.90
N ILE A 258 -17.44 21.18 -4.46
CA ILE A 258 -16.50 20.41 -5.29
C ILE A 258 -16.65 18.92 -5.02
N PHE A 259 -16.98 18.56 -3.78
CA PHE A 259 -17.13 17.18 -3.35
C PHE A 259 -18.61 16.81 -3.30
N SER A 260 -19.07 16.18 -4.36
CA SER A 260 -20.43 15.64 -4.38
C SER A 260 -20.52 14.43 -3.43
N LYS A 261 -21.76 14.03 -3.09
CA LYS A 261 -22.01 12.81 -2.33
C LYS A 261 -21.48 11.54 -3.01
N ALA A 262 -21.24 11.59 -4.32
CA ALA A 262 -20.62 10.49 -5.07
C ALA A 262 -19.11 10.48 -5.03
N SER A 263 -18.47 11.49 -4.43
CA SER A 263 -17.01 11.48 -4.24
C SER A 263 -16.60 10.22 -3.50
N LYS A 264 -15.61 9.52 -4.03
CA LYS A 264 -15.10 8.27 -3.44
C LYS A 264 -14.35 8.58 -2.17
N VAL A 265 -14.52 7.76 -1.17
CA VAL A 265 -13.81 7.86 0.11
C VAL A 265 -13.23 6.50 0.44
N VAL A 266 -11.95 6.48 0.75
CA VAL A 266 -11.25 5.33 1.29
C VAL A 266 -10.88 5.65 2.72
N LEU A 267 -11.51 4.98 3.68
CA LEU A 267 -11.20 5.09 5.11
C LEU A 267 -10.10 4.08 5.44
N ILE A 268 -9.07 4.52 6.13
CA ILE A 268 -7.89 3.70 6.41
C ILE A 268 -7.57 3.74 7.91
N ASP A 269 -7.53 2.55 8.53
CA ASP A 269 -6.84 2.30 9.78
C ASP A 269 -5.45 1.75 9.44
N ASN A 270 -4.41 2.54 9.65
CA ASN A 270 -3.04 2.17 9.33
C ASN A 270 -2.22 1.75 10.56
N THR A 271 -2.80 1.85 11.74
CA THR A 271 -2.17 1.49 13.02
C THR A 271 -2.63 0.13 13.53
N GLY A 272 -3.77 -0.39 13.05
CA GLY A 272 -4.36 -1.66 13.48
C GLY A 272 -5.03 -1.56 14.87
N ASP A 273 -5.40 -0.34 15.31
CA ASP A 273 -6.07 -0.10 16.59
C ASP A 273 -7.61 -0.04 16.47
N GLU A 274 -8.14 -0.48 15.32
CA GLU A 274 -9.56 -0.49 14.96
C GLU A 274 -10.18 0.92 14.89
N LYS A 275 -9.35 1.94 14.64
CA LYS A 275 -9.80 3.32 14.44
C LYS A 275 -9.34 3.84 13.09
N ILE A 276 -10.21 4.54 12.41
CA ILE A 276 -9.85 5.22 11.16
C ILE A 276 -8.89 6.36 11.45
N ASP A 277 -7.72 6.31 10.86
CA ASP A 277 -6.66 7.31 10.99
C ASP A 277 -6.77 8.40 9.94
N ILE A 278 -7.13 8.03 8.70
CA ILE A 278 -7.11 8.93 7.56
C ILE A 278 -8.22 8.57 6.56
N ALA A 279 -8.71 9.57 5.84
CA ALA A 279 -9.62 9.41 4.71
C ALA A 279 -8.96 9.95 3.43
N VAL A 280 -8.86 9.10 2.42
CA VAL A 280 -8.44 9.49 1.07
C VAL A 280 -9.69 9.76 0.25
N VAL A 281 -9.81 10.95 -0.32
CA VAL A 281 -11.01 11.39 -1.03
C VAL A 281 -10.69 11.71 -2.48
N THR A 282 -11.39 11.04 -3.40
CA THR A 282 -11.34 11.35 -4.83
C THR A 282 -12.61 12.10 -5.23
N PRO A 283 -12.47 13.38 -5.62
CA PRO A 283 -13.62 14.19 -6.01
C PRO A 283 -14.34 13.62 -7.24
N VAL A 284 -15.66 13.55 -7.17
CA VAL A 284 -16.52 13.26 -8.32
C VAL A 284 -17.52 14.41 -8.45
N ALA A 285 -17.45 15.14 -9.53
CA ALA A 285 -18.38 16.23 -9.82
C ALA A 285 -19.31 15.87 -10.99
N PHE A 286 -20.49 16.47 -11.00
CA PHE A 286 -21.47 16.24 -12.07
C PHE A 286 -21.78 17.55 -12.78
N GLY A 287 -21.93 17.47 -14.10
CA GLY A 287 -22.25 18.63 -14.89
C GLY A 287 -22.82 18.29 -16.26
N GLU A 288 -23.06 19.32 -17.05
CA GLU A 288 -23.47 19.23 -18.43
C GLU A 288 -22.38 19.80 -19.34
N ILE A 289 -22.02 19.12 -20.40
CA ILE A 289 -21.14 19.66 -21.42
C ILE A 289 -21.84 20.82 -22.12
N THR A 290 -21.42 22.03 -21.84
CA THR A 290 -21.98 23.24 -22.47
C THR A 290 -21.20 23.69 -23.68
N TYR A 291 -19.93 23.27 -23.77
CA TYR A 291 -19.06 23.55 -24.91
C TYR A 291 -18.07 22.40 -25.10
N LEU A 292 -17.91 21.99 -26.34
CA LEU A 292 -16.89 20.99 -26.73
C LEU A 292 -16.46 21.26 -28.17
N ASN A 293 -15.16 21.32 -28.38
CA ASN A 293 -14.50 21.29 -29.70
C ASN A 293 -13.23 20.43 -29.64
N ALA A 294 -12.46 20.39 -30.72
CA ALA A 294 -11.23 19.59 -30.78
C ALA A 294 -10.12 20.00 -29.78
N LYS A 295 -10.21 21.18 -29.19
CA LYS A 295 -9.18 21.71 -28.28
C LYS A 295 -9.66 21.90 -26.85
N ASN A 296 -10.93 22.28 -26.66
CA ASN A 296 -11.41 22.70 -25.35
C ASN A 296 -12.78 22.09 -25.01
N ILE A 297 -13.00 21.87 -23.74
CA ILE A 297 -14.26 21.42 -23.14
C ILE A 297 -14.66 22.32 -21.98
N THR A 298 -15.96 22.56 -21.84
CA THR A 298 -16.56 23.21 -20.66
C THR A 298 -17.68 22.34 -20.12
N VAL A 299 -17.57 21.94 -18.87
CA VAL A 299 -18.62 21.27 -18.12
C VAL A 299 -19.14 22.24 -17.07
N LYS A 300 -20.42 22.57 -17.17
CA LYS A 300 -21.09 23.60 -16.34
C LYS A 300 -20.92 23.30 -14.85
N GLY A 301 -20.42 24.26 -14.11
CA GLY A 301 -20.22 24.16 -12.66
C GLY A 301 -19.03 23.32 -12.21
N VAL A 302 -18.27 22.73 -13.16
CA VAL A 302 -17.15 21.83 -12.85
C VAL A 302 -15.84 22.35 -13.43
N MET A 303 -15.81 22.65 -14.72
CA MET A 303 -14.61 23.10 -15.43
C MET A 303 -14.96 24.02 -16.59
N THR A 304 -14.13 25.03 -16.83
CA THR A 304 -14.34 25.99 -17.90
C THR A 304 -13.11 26.03 -18.79
N ASN A 305 -13.34 25.82 -20.10
CA ASN A 305 -12.32 25.93 -21.13
C ASN A 305 -11.06 25.04 -20.87
N ALA A 306 -11.27 23.85 -20.29
CA ALA A 306 -10.20 22.89 -20.09
C ALA A 306 -9.75 22.32 -21.44
N LYS A 307 -8.46 21.95 -21.54
CA LYS A 307 -7.94 21.35 -22.76
C LYS A 307 -8.42 19.91 -22.91
N VAL A 308 -8.85 19.56 -24.12
CA VAL A 308 -9.27 18.17 -24.43
C VAL A 308 -8.10 17.20 -24.34
N GLU A 309 -6.87 17.65 -24.65
CA GLU A 309 -5.67 16.82 -24.53
C GLU A 309 -5.34 16.38 -23.11
N ASP A 310 -5.80 17.15 -22.09
CA ASP A 310 -5.62 16.87 -20.67
C ASP A 310 -6.82 16.06 -20.11
N CYS A 311 -7.73 15.56 -20.95
CA CYS A 311 -8.94 14.87 -20.53
C CYS A 311 -9.10 13.52 -21.23
N ASP A 312 -9.40 12.48 -20.47
CA ASP A 312 -9.94 11.22 -20.99
C ASP A 312 -11.45 11.33 -21.13
N ILE A 313 -11.91 11.49 -22.34
CA ILE A 313 -13.32 11.74 -22.65
C ILE A 313 -13.89 10.52 -23.38
N TYR A 314 -15.05 10.03 -22.92
CA TYR A 314 -15.75 8.93 -23.56
C TYR A 314 -16.02 9.22 -25.05
N LYS A 315 -16.08 8.15 -25.83
CA LYS A 315 -16.36 8.24 -27.29
C LYS A 315 -17.72 8.88 -27.54
N ASP A 316 -17.79 9.72 -28.59
CA ASP A 316 -19.00 10.38 -29.05
C ASP A 316 -19.58 11.42 -28.06
N ALA A 317 -18.73 12.02 -27.24
CA ALA A 317 -19.12 13.11 -26.35
C ALA A 317 -19.66 14.31 -27.13
N ALA A 318 -20.76 14.88 -26.62
CA ALA A 318 -21.46 15.99 -27.29
C ALA A 318 -21.91 17.06 -26.30
N LYS A 319 -22.09 18.29 -26.80
CA LYS A 319 -22.76 19.35 -26.05
C LYS A 319 -24.16 18.91 -25.63
N GLY A 320 -24.51 19.11 -24.38
CA GLY A 320 -25.77 18.72 -23.76
C GLY A 320 -25.72 17.39 -23.00
N ASP A 321 -24.62 16.62 -23.17
CA ASP A 321 -24.46 15.39 -22.41
C ASP A 321 -24.27 15.69 -20.92
N ARG A 322 -24.91 14.86 -20.09
CA ARG A 322 -24.70 14.84 -18.65
C ARG A 322 -23.53 13.92 -18.32
N VAL A 323 -22.61 14.41 -17.51
CA VAL A 323 -21.35 13.72 -17.25
C VAL A 323 -20.98 13.71 -15.78
N ALA A 324 -20.30 12.64 -15.37
CA ALA A 324 -19.48 12.63 -14.17
C ALA A 324 -18.03 13.01 -14.56
N VAL A 325 -17.44 13.86 -13.78
CA VAL A 325 -16.06 14.33 -13.94
C VAL A 325 -15.28 13.91 -12.70
N VAL A 326 -14.29 13.06 -12.89
CA VAL A 326 -13.29 12.71 -11.88
C VAL A 326 -12.05 13.48 -12.25
N LYS A 327 -11.63 14.41 -11.40
CA LYS A 327 -10.34 15.07 -11.55
C LYS A 327 -9.28 14.14 -11.01
N ASP A 328 -8.56 13.50 -11.92
CA ASP A 328 -7.38 12.77 -11.57
C ASP A 328 -6.20 13.73 -11.55
N THR A 329 -5.82 14.15 -10.37
CA THR A 329 -4.65 15.01 -10.16
C THR A 329 -3.36 14.19 -10.04
N TYR A 330 -3.42 12.89 -10.33
CA TYR A 330 -2.38 11.93 -9.96
C TYR A 330 -1.42 11.56 -11.06
N VAL A 331 -1.77 11.87 -12.29
CA VAL A 331 -0.91 11.59 -13.44
C VAL A 331 -0.26 12.89 -13.91
N ALA A 332 0.95 12.80 -14.39
CA ALA A 332 1.75 13.95 -14.85
C ALA A 332 1.03 14.88 -15.86
N ASP A 333 0.00 14.39 -16.48
CA ASP A 333 -0.76 15.08 -17.52
C ASP A 333 -2.17 15.49 -17.07
N ASP A 334 -2.41 15.69 -15.76
CA ASP A 334 -3.69 16.18 -15.22
C ASP A 334 -4.93 15.54 -15.88
N SER A 335 -4.90 14.23 -16.13
CA SER A 335 -5.97 13.58 -16.85
C SER A 335 -7.27 13.64 -16.06
N THR A 336 -8.19 14.41 -16.56
CA THR A 336 -9.56 14.48 -16.04
C THR A 336 -10.38 13.42 -16.78
N VAL A 337 -10.93 12.46 -16.04
CA VAL A 337 -11.80 11.42 -16.63
C VAL A 337 -13.23 11.94 -16.68
N ILE A 338 -13.81 11.96 -17.89
CA ILE A 338 -15.18 12.40 -18.14
C ILE A 338 -15.99 11.21 -18.65
N THR A 339 -16.99 10.81 -17.89
CA THR A 339 -17.83 9.65 -18.19
C THR A 339 -19.26 10.11 -18.42
N LYS A 340 -19.92 9.59 -19.47
CA LYS A 340 -21.33 9.84 -19.73
C LYS A 340 -22.19 9.21 -18.65
N LEU A 341 -23.15 9.98 -18.16
CA LEU A 341 -24.17 9.48 -17.25
C LEU A 341 -25.36 8.96 -18.04
N ASP A 342 -25.82 7.78 -17.70
CA ASP A 342 -27.12 7.29 -18.16
C ASP A 342 -28.23 8.17 -17.56
N SER A 343 -29.19 8.55 -18.40
CA SER A 343 -30.33 9.35 -17.96
C SER A 343 -31.60 8.53 -18.00
N VAL A 344 -32.38 8.65 -16.95
CA VAL A 344 -33.75 8.13 -16.89
C VAL A 344 -34.69 9.31 -16.83
N SER A 345 -35.66 9.34 -17.73
CA SER A 345 -36.69 10.37 -17.78
C SER A 345 -38.01 9.78 -17.32
N GLY A 346 -38.76 10.53 -16.53
CA GLY A 346 -40.08 10.10 -16.05
C GLY A 346 -40.57 10.95 -14.89
N LYS A 347 -41.75 10.67 -14.38
CA LYS A 347 -42.33 11.34 -13.23
C LYS A 347 -41.67 10.80 -11.95
N VAL A 348 -41.16 11.70 -11.14
CA VAL A 348 -40.63 11.33 -9.83
C VAL A 348 -41.76 11.13 -8.84
N ASP A 349 -41.99 9.89 -8.41
CA ASP A 349 -43.03 9.52 -7.47
C ASP A 349 -42.62 9.59 -6.02
N ALA A 350 -41.35 9.34 -5.77
CA ALA A 350 -40.74 9.39 -4.42
C ALA A 350 -39.22 9.55 -4.50
N THR A 351 -38.63 10.13 -3.47
CA THR A 351 -37.18 10.24 -3.29
C THR A 351 -36.80 9.75 -1.90
N LYS A 352 -35.68 9.07 -1.82
CA LYS A 352 -35.02 8.66 -0.59
C LYS A 352 -33.50 8.87 -0.80
N THR A 353 -32.73 8.96 0.25
CA THR A 353 -31.27 9.12 0.13
C THR A 353 -30.69 8.01 -0.75
N GLY A 354 -30.06 8.36 -1.86
CA GLY A 354 -29.46 7.42 -2.81
C GLY A 354 -30.43 6.73 -3.77
N GLU A 355 -31.74 6.98 -3.68
CA GLU A 355 -32.75 6.35 -4.53
C GLU A 355 -33.84 7.35 -5.00
N ALA A 356 -34.33 7.18 -6.20
CA ALA A 356 -35.57 7.80 -6.66
C ALA A 356 -36.49 6.74 -7.22
N ARG A 357 -37.81 6.95 -7.04
CA ARG A 357 -38.80 6.21 -7.76
C ARG A 357 -39.29 7.05 -8.93
N ILE A 358 -39.10 6.54 -10.15
CA ILE A 358 -39.49 7.22 -11.38
C ILE A 358 -40.46 6.32 -12.14
N ASP A 359 -41.67 6.78 -12.38
CA ASP A 359 -42.76 6.01 -13.02
C ASP A 359 -42.95 4.63 -12.37
N GLY A 360 -42.97 4.59 -11.05
CA GLY A 360 -43.14 3.35 -10.27
C GLY A 360 -41.91 2.42 -10.22
N ARG A 361 -40.82 2.74 -10.88
CA ARG A 361 -39.57 1.95 -10.87
C ARG A 361 -38.56 2.57 -9.93
N GLY A 362 -37.96 1.78 -9.05
CA GLY A 362 -36.82 2.19 -8.23
C GLY A 362 -35.60 2.38 -9.11
N VAL A 363 -35.00 3.56 -9.06
CA VAL A 363 -33.71 3.84 -9.66
C VAL A 363 -32.70 3.96 -8.53
N VAL A 364 -31.83 2.98 -8.44
CA VAL A 364 -30.68 2.98 -7.50
C VAL A 364 -29.48 3.50 -8.29
N GLY A 365 -28.84 4.50 -7.78
CA GLY A 365 -27.69 5.10 -8.40
C GLY A 365 -27.38 6.45 -7.79
N ILE A 366 -26.48 7.18 -8.39
CA ILE A 366 -26.08 8.52 -7.95
C ILE A 366 -27.24 9.48 -8.17
N VAL A 367 -28.25 9.40 -7.32
CA VAL A 367 -29.45 10.25 -7.36
C VAL A 367 -29.16 11.57 -6.64
N HIS A 368 -28.01 12.19 -6.95
CA HIS A 368 -27.69 13.47 -6.35
C HIS A 368 -27.87 14.66 -7.28
N HIS A 369 -28.36 14.39 -8.47
CA HIS A 369 -28.83 15.45 -9.36
C HIS A 369 -30.19 15.08 -9.94
N ILE A 370 -31.21 15.12 -9.10
CA ILE A 370 -32.53 15.47 -9.59
C ILE A 370 -32.43 16.96 -9.93
N VAL A 371 -31.76 17.26 -11.02
CA VAL A 371 -31.78 18.59 -11.58
C VAL A 371 -32.81 18.59 -12.66
N ALA A 372 -33.72 19.52 -12.47
CA ALA A 372 -34.80 19.91 -13.34
C ALA A 372 -36.04 18.99 -13.31
N VAL A 373 -36.74 19.09 -12.25
CA VAL A 373 -38.18 19.28 -12.44
C VAL A 373 -38.36 20.54 -13.27
N SER A 374 -38.39 20.45 -14.60
CA SER A 374 -39.06 21.43 -15.42
C SER A 374 -40.54 21.24 -15.14
N ILE A 375 -41.06 22.01 -14.21
CA ILE A 375 -42.48 22.21 -14.09
C ILE A 375 -42.83 23.05 -15.32
N LEU A 376 -43.21 22.39 -16.39
CA LEU A 376 -44.04 23.02 -17.44
C LEU A 376 -45.46 23.06 -16.90
N HIS A 377 -45.92 24.26 -16.58
CA HIS A 377 -47.32 24.55 -16.44
C HIS A 377 -48.00 24.51 -17.80
#